data_67490c4061b0096f63420f16b4ec10c4
#
_entry.id   67490c4061b0096f63420f16b4ec10c4
#
_cell.length_a   1.000
_cell.length_b   1.000
_cell.length_c   1.000
_cell.angle_alpha   90.00
_cell.angle_beta   90.00
_cell.angle_gamma   90.00
#
_symmetry.space_group_name_H-M   'P 1'
#
loop_
_entity.id
_entity.type
_entity.pdbx_description
1 polymer ?
#
loop_
_entity_poly.entity_id
_entity_poly.type
_entity_poly.pdbx_seq_one_letter_code
_entity_poly.pdbx_strand_id
1 'polypeptide(L)'
;MSDVKNFIDGEYRGSAAGRVFDNINPCTGAVISSVHEASREDVDAAVKAAREALSGPWGRMSDEERGEILHAVADGIDRRFDEFLAAECADTGKPYN
;
A
#
# COMPACT_ATOMS: atom_id res chain seq x y z
N MET A 1 -0.26 1.78 17.85
CA MET A 1 -1.20 1.52 16.74
C MET A 1 -0.84 2.40 15.55
N SER A 2 -0.69 1.82 14.37
CA SER A 2 -0.33 2.57 13.17
C SER A 2 -1.56 3.18 12.50
N ASP A 3 -1.32 4.20 11.69
CA ASP A 3 -2.33 4.91 10.93
C ASP A 3 -2.08 4.61 9.43
N VAL A 4 -2.95 3.81 8.83
CA VAL A 4 -2.81 3.36 7.45
C VAL A 4 -3.59 4.27 6.52
N LYS A 5 -2.86 5.05 5.75
CA LYS A 5 -3.42 6.02 4.81
C LYS A 5 -3.38 5.48 3.38
N ASN A 6 -4.16 6.11 2.52
CA ASN A 6 -4.09 5.87 1.08
C ASN A 6 -2.81 6.47 0.51
N PHE A 7 -2.16 5.77 -0.39
CA PHE A 7 -1.00 6.27 -1.11
C PHE A 7 -1.41 6.58 -2.55
N ILE A 8 -1.46 7.87 -2.88
CA ILE A 8 -1.95 8.34 -4.18
C ILE A 8 -1.01 9.42 -4.70
N ASP A 9 -0.56 9.26 -5.93
CA ASP A 9 0.29 10.24 -6.63
C ASP A 9 1.54 10.62 -5.81
N GLY A 10 2.20 9.60 -5.26
CA GLY A 10 3.45 9.78 -4.52
C GLY A 10 3.28 10.29 -3.09
N GLU A 11 2.06 10.43 -2.59
CA GLU A 11 1.79 10.96 -1.27
C GLU A 11 0.86 10.08 -0.45
N TYR A 12 1.11 10.04 0.86
CA TYR A 12 0.17 9.45 1.81
C TYR A 12 -0.93 10.46 2.11
N ARG A 13 -2.18 10.03 1.94
CA ARG A 13 -3.36 10.88 2.14
C ARG A 13 -4.35 10.18 3.06
N GLY A 14 -4.94 10.95 3.98
CA GLY A 14 -6.09 10.49 4.75
C GLY A 14 -7.33 10.39 3.87
N SER A 15 -8.39 9.76 4.39
CA SER A 15 -9.68 9.72 3.72
C SER A 15 -10.23 11.13 3.49
N ALA A 16 -10.67 11.45 2.27
CA ALA A 16 -11.32 12.73 1.96
C ALA A 16 -12.60 12.93 2.75
N ALA A 17 -13.30 11.83 3.09
CA ALA A 17 -14.50 11.85 3.92
C ALA A 17 -14.19 11.80 5.43
N GLY A 18 -12.92 11.66 5.82
CA GLY A 18 -12.49 11.58 7.21
C GLY A 18 -12.85 10.27 7.91
N ARG A 19 -13.22 9.23 7.17
CA ARG A 19 -13.63 7.94 7.75
C ARG A 19 -12.44 7.03 7.95
N VAL A 20 -12.47 6.32 9.08
CA VAL A 20 -11.48 5.30 9.41
C VAL A 20 -12.18 4.06 9.94
N PHE A 21 -11.50 2.92 9.87
CA PHE A 21 -11.95 1.69 10.51
C PHE A 21 -10.77 0.98 11.16
N ASP A 22 -11.08 0.13 12.14
CA ASP A 22 -10.07 -0.65 12.85
C ASP A 22 -9.67 -1.89 12.06
N ASN A 23 -8.37 -2.14 11.99
CA ASN A 23 -7.83 -3.41 11.49
C ASN A 23 -7.56 -4.31 12.70
N ILE A 24 -8.16 -5.49 12.71
CA ILE A 24 -8.13 -6.41 13.85
C ILE A 24 -7.22 -7.59 13.56
N ASN A 25 -6.31 -7.90 14.49
CA ASN A 25 -5.53 -9.13 14.42
C ASN A 25 -6.46 -10.34 14.59
N PRO A 26 -6.60 -11.22 13.59
CA PRO A 26 -7.56 -12.33 13.65
C PRO A 26 -7.21 -13.39 14.67
N CYS A 27 -5.97 -13.46 15.15
CA CYS A 27 -5.56 -14.41 16.16
C CYS A 27 -5.84 -13.94 17.59
N THR A 28 -5.65 -12.64 17.85
CA THR A 28 -5.71 -12.08 19.20
C THR A 28 -6.96 -11.23 19.45
N GLY A 29 -7.61 -10.77 18.39
CA GLY A 29 -8.72 -9.83 18.49
C GLY A 29 -8.30 -8.39 18.81
N ALA A 30 -7.00 -8.12 18.89
CA ALA A 30 -6.50 -6.79 19.19
C ALA A 30 -6.51 -5.89 17.96
N VAL A 31 -6.77 -4.60 18.17
CA VAL A 31 -6.65 -3.59 17.11
C VAL A 31 -5.17 -3.34 16.84
N ILE A 32 -4.74 -3.51 15.58
CA ILE A 32 -3.35 -3.33 15.19
C ILE A 32 -3.11 -2.03 14.42
N SER A 33 -4.12 -1.50 13.78
CA SER A 33 -4.02 -0.24 13.04
C SER A 33 -5.38 0.40 12.84
N SER A 34 -5.36 1.71 12.56
CA SER A 34 -6.51 2.44 12.07
C SER A 34 -6.33 2.65 10.57
N VAL A 35 -7.31 2.27 9.77
CA VAL A 35 -7.23 2.32 8.30
C VAL A 35 -8.15 3.42 7.77
N HIS A 36 -7.62 4.30 6.94
CA HIS A 36 -8.42 5.32 6.28
C HIS A 36 -9.25 4.69 5.17
N GLU A 37 -10.57 4.84 5.27
CA GLU A 37 -11.51 4.33 4.27
C GLU A 37 -11.52 5.26 3.06
N ALA A 38 -11.15 4.75 1.89
CA ALA A 38 -11.17 5.53 0.67
C ALA A 38 -12.60 5.90 0.30
N SER A 39 -12.85 7.20 0.11
CA SER A 39 -14.10 7.69 -0.44
C SER A 39 -14.08 7.61 -1.96
N ARG A 40 -15.22 7.89 -2.60
CA ARG A 40 -15.29 7.97 -4.06
C ARG A 40 -14.29 8.99 -4.62
N GLU A 41 -14.14 10.12 -3.94
CA GLU A 41 -13.18 11.15 -4.32
C GLU A 41 -11.74 10.62 -4.30
N ASP A 42 -11.38 9.84 -3.26
CA ASP A 42 -10.05 9.23 -3.15
C ASP A 42 -9.80 8.23 -4.28
N VAL A 43 -10.79 7.40 -4.59
CA VAL A 43 -10.69 6.43 -5.70
C VAL A 43 -10.54 7.13 -7.03
N ASP A 44 -11.33 8.18 -7.27
CA ASP A 44 -11.25 8.97 -8.51
C ASP A 44 -9.86 9.62 -8.66
N ALA A 45 -9.30 10.15 -7.58
CA ALA A 45 -7.95 10.71 -7.58
C ALA A 45 -6.88 9.65 -7.89
N ALA A 46 -7.02 8.44 -7.33
CA ALA A 46 -6.11 7.34 -7.58
C ALA A 46 -6.14 6.89 -9.04
N VAL A 47 -7.33 6.75 -9.61
CA VAL A 47 -7.51 6.36 -11.02
C VAL A 47 -6.94 7.43 -11.95
N LYS A 48 -7.19 8.70 -11.64
CA LYS A 48 -6.65 9.81 -12.42
C LYS A 48 -5.11 9.81 -12.42
N ALA A 49 -4.50 9.65 -11.26
CA ALA A 49 -3.05 9.57 -11.12
C ALA A 49 -2.47 8.39 -11.92
N ALA A 50 -3.11 7.23 -11.87
CA ALA A 50 -2.70 6.06 -12.63
C ALA A 50 -2.76 6.28 -14.14
N ARG A 51 -3.82 6.93 -14.62
CA ARG A 51 -3.97 7.27 -16.04
C ARG A 51 -2.92 8.28 -16.49
N GLU A 52 -2.65 9.29 -15.69
CA GLU A 52 -1.61 10.28 -15.99
C GLU A 52 -0.23 9.64 -16.08
N ALA A 53 0.05 8.60 -15.28
CA ALA A 53 1.30 7.87 -15.32
C ALA A 53 1.57 7.21 -16.70
N LEU A 54 0.53 6.83 -17.43
CA LEU A 54 0.66 6.28 -18.77
C LEU A 54 1.25 7.28 -19.78
N SER A 55 1.00 8.56 -19.56
CA SER A 55 1.51 9.66 -20.41
C SER A 55 2.81 10.27 -19.87
N GLY A 56 3.25 9.84 -18.69
CA GLY A 56 4.46 10.31 -18.03
C GLY A 56 5.67 9.40 -18.28
N PRO A 57 6.73 9.57 -17.48
CA PRO A 57 7.95 8.78 -17.62
C PRO A 57 7.73 7.28 -17.60
N TRP A 58 6.84 6.80 -16.73
CA TRP A 58 6.52 5.38 -16.63
C TRP A 58 6.00 4.81 -17.97
N GLY A 59 5.04 5.50 -18.58
CA GLY A 59 4.45 5.07 -19.85
C GLY A 59 5.43 5.13 -21.03
N ARG A 60 6.48 5.94 -20.93
CA ARG A 60 7.52 6.06 -21.94
C ARG A 60 8.69 5.09 -21.77
N MET A 61 8.75 4.40 -20.62
CA MET A 61 9.79 3.41 -20.36
C MET A 61 9.60 2.18 -21.24
N SER A 62 10.71 1.54 -21.58
CA SER A 62 10.68 0.23 -22.22
C SER A 62 10.21 -0.85 -21.22
N ASP A 63 9.85 -2.01 -21.73
CA ASP A 63 9.50 -3.15 -20.87
C ASP A 63 10.68 -3.54 -19.98
N GLU A 64 11.90 -3.46 -20.50
CA GLU A 64 13.12 -3.76 -19.74
C GLU A 64 13.31 -2.78 -18.59
N GLU A 65 13.14 -1.48 -18.84
CA GLU A 65 13.26 -0.46 -17.80
C GLU A 65 12.22 -0.62 -16.69
N ARG A 66 10.98 -0.90 -17.06
CA ARG A 66 9.93 -1.21 -16.08
C ARG A 66 10.25 -2.46 -15.29
N GLY A 67 10.78 -3.48 -15.97
CA GLY A 67 11.23 -4.72 -15.32
C GLY A 67 12.31 -4.47 -14.27
N GLU A 68 13.28 -3.60 -14.57
CA GLU A 68 14.32 -3.23 -13.62
C GLU A 68 13.76 -2.58 -12.35
N ILE A 69 12.74 -1.72 -12.50
CA ILE A 69 12.08 -1.11 -11.35
C ILE A 69 11.36 -2.18 -10.50
N LEU A 70 10.67 -3.12 -11.14
CA LEU A 70 9.99 -4.20 -10.42
C LEU A 70 10.98 -5.11 -9.69
N HIS A 71 12.15 -5.40 -10.30
CA HIS A 71 13.22 -6.12 -9.63
C HIS A 71 13.77 -5.35 -8.42
N ALA A 72 13.91 -4.03 -8.55
CA ALA A 72 14.33 -3.19 -7.43
C ALA A 72 13.33 -3.22 -6.27
N VAL A 73 12.03 -3.27 -6.58
CA VAL A 73 10.97 -3.44 -5.58
C VAL A 73 11.13 -4.78 -4.86
N ALA A 74 11.35 -5.86 -5.60
CA ALA A 74 11.57 -7.19 -5.01
C ALA A 74 12.79 -7.21 -4.09
N ASP A 75 13.89 -6.60 -4.53
CA ASP A 75 15.11 -6.48 -3.70
C ASP A 75 14.85 -5.67 -2.43
N GLY A 76 14.04 -4.62 -2.54
CA GLY A 76 13.65 -3.81 -1.40
C GLY A 76 12.82 -4.60 -0.38
N ILE A 77 11.93 -5.46 -0.84
CA ILE A 77 11.16 -6.36 0.03
C ILE A 77 12.11 -7.35 0.74
N ASP A 78 13.05 -7.93 0.00
CA ASP A 78 14.04 -8.85 0.59
C ASP A 78 14.87 -8.19 1.68
N ARG A 79 15.32 -6.95 1.46
CA ARG A 79 16.07 -6.19 2.47
C ARG A 79 15.28 -5.90 3.72
N ARG A 80 13.95 -5.82 3.62
CA ARG A 80 13.04 -5.52 4.72
C ARG A 80 12.15 -6.71 5.04
N PHE A 81 12.62 -7.91 4.76
CA PHE A 81 11.84 -9.14 4.88
C PHE A 81 11.19 -9.29 6.25
N ASP A 82 11.92 -9.05 7.33
CA ASP A 82 11.39 -9.21 8.69
C ASP A 82 10.20 -8.28 8.97
N GLU A 83 10.23 -7.06 8.44
CA GLU A 83 9.14 -6.11 8.58
C GLU A 83 7.89 -6.58 7.82
N PHE A 84 8.07 -7.06 6.58
CA PHE A 84 6.97 -7.61 5.78
C PHE A 84 6.39 -8.87 6.40
N LEU A 85 7.26 -9.76 6.90
CA LEU A 85 6.81 -10.98 7.56
C LEU A 85 5.97 -10.67 8.80
N ALA A 86 6.41 -9.77 9.65
CA ALA A 86 5.69 -9.39 10.85
C ALA A 86 4.32 -8.77 10.51
N ALA A 87 4.28 -7.89 9.51
CA ALA A 87 3.03 -7.27 9.07
C ALA A 87 2.05 -8.29 8.50
N GLU A 88 2.52 -9.21 7.66
CA GLU A 88 1.70 -10.27 7.08
C GLU A 88 1.12 -11.18 8.16
N CYS A 89 1.93 -11.61 9.11
CA CYS A 89 1.47 -12.50 10.19
C CYS A 89 0.46 -11.80 11.11
N ALA A 90 0.69 -10.53 11.44
CA ALA A 90 -0.24 -9.77 12.27
C ALA A 90 -1.59 -9.56 11.58
N ASP A 91 -1.55 -9.27 10.28
CA ASP A 91 -2.75 -8.94 9.50
C ASP A 91 -3.59 -10.18 9.17
N THR A 92 -2.95 -11.28 8.81
CA THR A 92 -3.64 -12.49 8.31
C THR A 92 -3.77 -13.60 9.33
N GLY A 93 -3.03 -13.55 10.42
CA GLY A 93 -2.99 -14.62 11.42
C GLY A 93 -2.13 -15.81 10.99
N LYS A 94 -1.37 -15.72 9.91
CA LYS A 94 -0.48 -16.79 9.48
C LYS A 94 0.65 -17.01 10.49
N PRO A 95 1.08 -18.28 10.70
CA PRO A 95 2.26 -18.54 11.52
C PRO A 95 3.54 -18.12 10.80
N TYR A 96 4.60 -17.90 11.57
CA TYR A 96 5.92 -17.50 11.03
C TYR A 96 6.65 -18.59 10.25
N ASN A 97 6.30 -19.84 10.42
CA ASN A 97 6.91 -21.00 9.78
C ASN A 97 6.10 -21.56 8.62
#